data_ad0881e523b7551cfaaf62f31b41bc22
#
_entry.id   ad0881e523b7551cfaaf62f31b41bc22
#
_cell.length_a   1.000
_cell.length_b   1.000
_cell.length_c   1.000
_cell.angle_alpha   90.00
_cell.angle_beta   90.00
_cell.angle_gamma   90.00
#
_symmetry.space_group_name_H-M   'P 1'
#
loop_
_entity.id
_entity.type
_entity.pdbx_description
1 polymer ?
#
loop_
_entity_poly.entity_id
_entity_poly.type
_entity_poly.pdbx_seq_one_letter_code
_entity_poly.pdbx_strand_id
1 'polypeptide(L)'
;MKCSLIHPGKTMKLKYVSLALREGRISPTELCKKCLNRIKKTQHLNAYITVTEESALKQAQQSEVRLLKGVPKGPLDGIPFAVKDNFCTKNIKTTCASKMLKDYTPPYNATVVQKLLDQGAVLMGKANLDEFAMGAGCTDGAFGPVKNPWSYAAPYREQTGAMLESDWAITGGSSGGSAAAVASLTSYLALGSDTGGSTRNPGALCGVVALKPTYGLLSRHGLIPLVNSMDVPGIMARSVNDAAIVLGILQGLDVRDSTTVPAPSPLTELPQDFDVKNICVGIPKEYHAPGLSEETLAQWSRVADLFERAGAQVKQVSLPHTQYSIVCYHVLCHAEVASNMARFDGLEYGHRSQIDSSTEVMYASTRHEGFNDVVRGRILSGNYFLLKQNYQHYFVKAQKVRRLIADDFRNVFGSGVDVLLTPTTLSDAACYQDFTQEDNRTRSAQEDVFTQPANMAGLPAVSVPTALSRRGLPIGLQLIGPALHDKKLLSVAQWIEQRVGPQLTALFDNC
;
A
#
# COMPACT_ATOMS: atom_id res chain seq x y z
N MET A 1 -35.15 -11.01 -16.53
CA MET A 1 -35.13 -9.61 -17.02
C MET A 1 -35.13 -8.65 -15.86
N LYS A 2 -33.97 -8.04 -15.53
CA LYS A 2 -33.78 -6.78 -14.79
C LYS A 2 -32.28 -6.60 -14.53
N CYS A 3 -31.50 -6.45 -15.62
CA CYS A 3 -30.05 -6.23 -15.53
C CYS A 3 -29.63 -4.92 -16.22
N SER A 4 -30.46 -3.91 -16.15
CA SER A 4 -30.22 -2.67 -16.91
C SER A 4 -30.59 -1.41 -16.15
N LEU A 5 -30.01 -1.12 -14.98
CA LEU A 5 -30.10 0.22 -14.35
C LEU A 5 -29.03 0.43 -13.27
N ILE A 6 -27.82 -0.04 -13.44
CA ILE A 6 -26.74 0.30 -12.53
C ILE A 6 -25.64 0.94 -13.37
N HIS A 7 -25.45 2.27 -13.23
CA HIS A 7 -24.32 2.98 -13.85
C HIS A 7 -23.00 2.26 -13.49
N PRO A 8 -22.18 1.87 -14.47
CA PRO A 8 -20.97 1.07 -14.25
C PRO A 8 -20.08 1.62 -13.11
N GLY A 9 -19.85 2.91 -13.05
CA GLY A 9 -19.00 3.52 -12.02
C GLY A 9 -19.56 3.49 -10.59
N LYS A 10 -20.87 3.27 -10.38
CA LYS A 10 -21.47 3.14 -9.03
C LYS A 10 -21.39 1.73 -8.47
N THR A 11 -21.35 0.70 -9.33
CA THR A 11 -21.36 -0.71 -8.91
C THR A 11 -20.07 -1.22 -8.27
N MET A 12 -19.02 -0.43 -8.30
CA MET A 12 -17.70 -0.88 -7.89
C MET A 12 -17.25 -0.40 -6.51
N LYS A 13 -18.01 0.49 -5.84
CA LYS A 13 -17.72 0.93 -4.47
C LYS A 13 -18.28 -0.05 -3.45
N LEU A 14 -17.56 -0.31 -2.36
CA LEU A 14 -17.93 -1.28 -1.32
C LEU A 14 -19.36 -1.08 -0.81
N LYS A 15 -19.76 0.16 -0.56
CA LYS A 15 -21.12 0.48 -0.08
C LYS A 15 -22.20 -0.06 -1.02
N TYR A 16 -22.07 0.13 -2.33
CA TYR A 16 -23.07 -0.34 -3.30
C TYR A 16 -23.03 -1.85 -3.49
N VAL A 17 -21.85 -2.46 -3.47
CA VAL A 17 -21.71 -3.92 -3.57
C VAL A 17 -22.27 -4.59 -2.33
N SER A 18 -21.94 -4.08 -1.13
CA SER A 18 -22.50 -4.57 0.14
C SER A 18 -24.03 -4.49 0.16
N LEU A 19 -24.60 -3.37 -0.32
CA LEU A 19 -26.06 -3.21 -0.43
C LEU A 19 -26.65 -4.21 -1.45
N ALA A 20 -26.03 -4.37 -2.63
CA ALA A 20 -26.49 -5.30 -3.66
C ALA A 20 -26.48 -6.75 -3.17
N LEU A 21 -25.46 -7.13 -2.38
CA LEU A 21 -25.38 -8.44 -1.74
C LEU A 21 -26.52 -8.66 -0.71
N ARG A 22 -26.77 -7.65 0.14
CA ARG A 22 -27.84 -7.70 1.16
C ARG A 22 -29.25 -7.74 0.56
N GLU A 23 -29.45 -7.06 -0.56
CA GLU A 23 -30.72 -7.05 -1.30
C GLU A 23 -30.89 -8.27 -2.23
N GLY A 24 -29.92 -9.18 -2.28
CA GLY A 24 -29.95 -10.37 -3.15
C GLY A 24 -29.89 -10.07 -4.65
N ARG A 25 -29.43 -8.85 -5.05
CA ARG A 25 -29.25 -8.47 -6.47
C ARG A 25 -28.06 -9.18 -7.11
N ILE A 26 -27.07 -9.55 -6.31
CA ILE A 26 -25.93 -10.40 -6.67
C ILE A 26 -25.64 -11.32 -5.49
N SER A 27 -25.22 -12.56 -5.73
CA SER A 27 -24.81 -13.46 -4.66
C SER A 27 -23.30 -13.34 -4.36
N PRO A 28 -22.87 -13.56 -3.10
CA PRO A 28 -21.45 -13.67 -2.75
C PRO A 28 -20.70 -14.71 -3.61
N THR A 29 -21.34 -15.83 -3.88
CA THR A 29 -20.76 -16.91 -4.71
C THR A 29 -20.53 -16.46 -6.16
N GLU A 30 -21.50 -15.74 -6.77
CA GLU A 30 -21.32 -15.17 -8.10
C GLU A 30 -20.22 -14.11 -8.14
N LEU A 31 -20.20 -13.23 -7.13
CA LEU A 31 -19.17 -12.19 -7.02
C LEU A 31 -17.76 -12.80 -6.90
N CYS A 32 -17.60 -13.80 -6.04
CA CYS A 32 -16.36 -14.56 -5.89
C CYS A 32 -15.92 -15.20 -7.20
N LYS A 33 -16.85 -15.91 -7.90
CA LYS A 33 -16.56 -16.53 -9.21
C LYS A 33 -16.14 -15.50 -10.25
N LYS A 34 -16.76 -14.32 -10.30
CA LYS A 34 -16.35 -13.23 -11.20
C LYS A 34 -14.91 -12.78 -10.91
N CYS A 35 -14.56 -12.60 -9.65
CA CYS A 35 -13.18 -12.23 -9.27
C CYS A 35 -12.18 -13.35 -9.62
N LEU A 36 -12.49 -14.62 -9.34
CA LEU A 36 -11.64 -15.77 -9.71
C LEU A 36 -11.43 -15.87 -11.22
N ASN A 37 -12.47 -15.68 -12.01
CA ASN A 37 -12.36 -15.66 -13.47
C ASN A 37 -11.47 -14.51 -13.96
N ARG A 38 -11.55 -13.33 -13.33
CA ARG A 38 -10.64 -12.22 -13.63
C ARG A 38 -9.20 -12.53 -13.23
N ILE A 39 -8.95 -13.15 -12.08
CA ILE A 39 -7.61 -13.63 -11.70
C ILE A 39 -7.05 -14.55 -12.79
N LYS A 40 -7.83 -15.50 -13.28
CA LYS A 40 -7.43 -16.42 -14.37
C LYS A 40 -7.13 -15.67 -15.68
N LYS A 41 -7.96 -14.70 -16.07
CA LYS A 41 -7.73 -13.88 -17.28
C LYS A 41 -6.53 -12.95 -17.17
N THR A 42 -6.18 -12.51 -15.97
CA THR A 42 -5.09 -11.54 -15.69
C THR A 42 -3.87 -12.17 -15.05
N GLN A 43 -3.66 -13.50 -15.22
CA GLN A 43 -2.48 -14.21 -14.69
C GLN A 43 -1.15 -13.60 -15.11
N HIS A 44 -1.10 -13.03 -16.33
CA HIS A 44 0.08 -12.35 -16.87
C HIS A 44 0.53 -11.12 -16.04
N LEU A 45 -0.37 -10.55 -15.21
CA LEU A 45 -0.02 -9.46 -14.30
C LEU A 45 0.82 -9.93 -13.11
N ASN A 46 0.79 -11.22 -12.79
CA ASN A 46 1.49 -11.83 -11.65
C ASN A 46 1.17 -11.17 -10.29
N ALA A 47 -0.07 -10.71 -10.12
CA ALA A 47 -0.51 -9.97 -8.93
C ALA A 47 -0.60 -10.86 -7.67
N TYR A 48 -0.74 -12.17 -7.82
CA TYR A 48 -0.90 -13.13 -6.72
C TYR A 48 0.20 -14.19 -6.73
N ILE A 49 0.80 -14.47 -5.57
CA ILE A 49 1.67 -15.63 -5.35
C ILE A 49 0.82 -16.88 -5.10
N THR A 50 -0.25 -16.75 -4.32
CA THR A 50 -1.17 -17.85 -4.00
C THR A 50 -2.61 -17.39 -4.20
N VAL A 51 -3.38 -18.12 -5.01
CA VAL A 51 -4.82 -17.93 -5.15
C VAL A 51 -5.54 -18.97 -4.29
N THR A 52 -6.50 -18.55 -3.46
CA THR A 52 -7.21 -19.40 -2.50
C THR A 52 -8.58 -19.83 -3.04
N GLU A 53 -8.65 -20.32 -4.27
CA GLU A 53 -9.91 -20.57 -5.02
C GLU A 53 -10.93 -21.40 -4.21
N GLU A 54 -10.54 -22.56 -3.70
CA GLU A 54 -11.43 -23.45 -2.95
C GLU A 54 -11.93 -22.80 -1.64
N SER A 55 -11.00 -22.22 -0.88
CA SER A 55 -11.34 -21.53 0.38
C SER A 55 -12.22 -20.31 0.14
N ALA A 56 -11.95 -19.52 -0.91
CA ALA A 56 -12.73 -18.35 -1.28
C ALA A 56 -14.17 -18.73 -1.65
N LEU A 57 -14.36 -19.77 -2.45
CA LEU A 57 -15.68 -20.28 -2.80
C LEU A 57 -16.45 -20.76 -1.57
N LYS A 58 -15.79 -21.48 -0.66
CA LYS A 58 -16.41 -21.91 0.61
C LYS A 58 -16.82 -20.74 1.48
N GLN A 59 -15.97 -19.72 1.63
CA GLN A 59 -16.28 -18.49 2.37
C GLN A 59 -17.46 -17.75 1.74
N ALA A 60 -17.48 -17.62 0.42
CA ALA A 60 -18.55 -16.97 -0.33
C ALA A 60 -19.89 -17.71 -0.15
N GLN A 61 -19.93 -19.04 -0.25
CA GLN A 61 -21.12 -19.85 0.00
C GLN A 61 -21.64 -19.69 1.44
N GLN A 62 -20.74 -19.66 2.42
CA GLN A 62 -21.11 -19.41 3.82
C GLN A 62 -21.70 -18.01 4.01
N SER A 63 -21.15 -16.99 3.34
CA SER A 63 -21.70 -15.64 3.32
C SER A 63 -23.10 -15.62 2.69
N GLU A 64 -23.29 -16.28 1.56
CA GLU A 64 -24.58 -16.37 0.88
C GLU A 64 -25.67 -16.93 1.79
N VAL A 65 -25.36 -18.02 2.52
CA VAL A 65 -26.28 -18.59 3.52
C VAL A 65 -26.64 -17.59 4.63
N ARG A 66 -25.66 -16.80 5.13
CA ARG A 66 -25.92 -15.79 6.16
C ARG A 66 -26.81 -14.65 5.64
N LEU A 67 -26.51 -14.15 4.45
CA LEU A 67 -27.28 -13.06 3.84
C LEU A 67 -28.71 -13.47 3.55
N LEU A 68 -28.94 -14.69 3.04
CA LEU A 68 -30.29 -15.25 2.82
C LEU A 68 -31.07 -15.38 4.13
N LYS A 69 -30.41 -15.64 5.26
CA LYS A 69 -31.03 -15.68 6.60
C LYS A 69 -31.19 -14.30 7.25
N GLY A 70 -30.73 -13.22 6.62
CA GLY A 70 -30.77 -11.87 7.17
C GLY A 70 -29.83 -11.61 8.35
N VAL A 71 -28.77 -12.44 8.52
CA VAL A 71 -27.79 -12.38 9.62
C VAL A 71 -26.36 -12.14 9.13
N PRO A 72 -26.07 -11.04 8.41
CA PRO A 72 -24.70 -10.73 7.96
C PRO A 72 -23.76 -10.52 9.14
N LYS A 73 -22.48 -10.90 8.98
CA LYS A 73 -21.44 -10.66 9.99
C LYS A 73 -21.06 -9.19 10.12
N GLY A 74 -21.09 -8.45 9.00
CA GLY A 74 -20.71 -7.05 8.98
C GLY A 74 -20.84 -6.41 7.60
N PRO A 75 -20.38 -5.18 7.41
CA PRO A 75 -20.50 -4.46 6.14
C PRO A 75 -19.68 -5.10 5.00
N LEU A 76 -18.70 -5.96 5.30
CA LEU A 76 -17.87 -6.64 4.30
C LEU A 76 -18.28 -8.10 4.06
N ASP A 77 -19.43 -8.56 4.57
CA ASP A 77 -19.86 -9.96 4.40
C ASP A 77 -20.06 -10.29 2.92
N GLY A 78 -19.26 -11.23 2.41
CA GLY A 78 -19.24 -11.64 1.01
C GLY A 78 -18.36 -10.80 0.07
N ILE A 79 -17.65 -9.77 0.58
CA ILE A 79 -16.77 -8.91 -0.23
C ILE A 79 -15.41 -9.57 -0.45
N PRO A 80 -14.95 -9.74 -1.71
CA PRO A 80 -13.64 -10.26 -2.06
C PRO A 80 -12.51 -9.29 -1.67
N PHE A 81 -11.44 -9.80 -1.00
CA PHE A 81 -10.24 -9.04 -0.66
C PHE A 81 -8.95 -9.80 -0.90
N ALA A 82 -7.84 -9.08 -1.09
CA ALA A 82 -6.50 -9.62 -1.22
C ALA A 82 -5.62 -9.18 -0.04
N VAL A 83 -4.59 -9.98 0.24
CA VAL A 83 -3.65 -9.71 1.35
C VAL A 83 -2.22 -9.83 0.84
N LYS A 84 -1.40 -8.79 1.05
CA LYS A 84 0.04 -8.84 0.75
C LYS A 84 0.68 -10.03 1.45
N ASP A 85 1.58 -10.73 0.77
CA ASP A 85 2.11 -12.01 1.24
C ASP A 85 3.15 -11.90 2.36
N ASN A 86 3.20 -10.79 3.06
CA ASN A 86 3.91 -10.61 4.31
C ASN A 86 2.99 -10.57 5.56
N PHE A 87 1.68 -10.71 5.40
CA PHE A 87 0.75 -10.91 6.52
C PHE A 87 0.50 -12.40 6.75
N CYS A 88 0.77 -12.88 7.95
CA CYS A 88 0.45 -14.24 8.38
C CYS A 88 -1.04 -14.53 8.15
N THR A 89 -1.31 -15.59 7.40
CA THR A 89 -2.67 -16.04 7.09
C THR A 89 -2.76 -17.53 7.40
N LYS A 90 -3.60 -17.88 8.36
CA LYS A 90 -3.69 -19.25 8.90
C LYS A 90 -3.91 -20.29 7.81
N ASN A 91 -3.08 -21.32 7.79
CA ASN A 91 -3.12 -22.45 6.86
C ASN A 91 -2.90 -22.07 5.38
N ILE A 92 -2.38 -20.87 5.10
CA ILE A 92 -2.05 -20.41 3.75
C ILE A 92 -0.59 -19.95 3.75
N LYS A 93 0.20 -20.40 2.78
CA LYS A 93 1.62 -20.02 2.66
C LYS A 93 1.77 -18.50 2.73
N THR A 94 2.76 -18.06 3.50
CA THR A 94 3.13 -16.65 3.69
C THR A 94 4.63 -16.53 3.49
N THR A 95 5.04 -16.14 2.29
CA THR A 95 6.41 -16.31 1.80
C THR A 95 7.24 -15.04 1.84
N CYS A 96 6.63 -13.86 2.02
CA CYS A 96 7.28 -12.56 1.83
C CYS A 96 7.97 -12.43 0.46
N ALA A 97 7.48 -13.13 -0.57
CA ALA A 97 8.10 -13.24 -1.89
C ALA A 97 9.58 -13.69 -1.85
N SER A 98 9.96 -14.51 -0.85
CA SER A 98 11.32 -14.94 -0.57
C SER A 98 11.45 -16.47 -0.64
N LYS A 99 12.60 -16.92 -1.11
CA LYS A 99 12.98 -18.33 -0.98
C LYS A 99 13.16 -18.76 0.49
N MET A 100 13.49 -17.81 1.36
CA MET A 100 13.65 -18.02 2.80
C MET A 100 12.38 -18.58 3.44
N LEU A 101 11.21 -18.09 3.05
CA LEU A 101 9.91 -18.47 3.62
C LEU A 101 8.99 -19.20 2.64
N LYS A 102 9.52 -19.73 1.52
CA LYS A 102 8.71 -20.35 0.43
C LYS A 102 7.73 -21.42 0.90
N ASP A 103 8.03 -22.10 2.00
CA ASP A 103 7.24 -23.21 2.55
C ASP A 103 6.58 -22.87 3.89
N TYR A 104 6.74 -21.66 4.39
CA TYR A 104 6.15 -21.26 5.67
C TYR A 104 4.63 -21.12 5.59
N THR A 105 3.94 -21.85 6.45
CA THR A 105 2.49 -21.80 6.60
C THR A 105 2.15 -21.40 8.04
N PRO A 106 1.64 -20.18 8.29
CA PRO A 106 1.33 -19.71 9.64
C PRO A 106 0.20 -20.50 10.30
N PRO A 107 0.29 -20.80 11.62
CA PRO A 107 -0.80 -21.39 12.38
C PRO A 107 -1.87 -20.37 12.84
N TYR A 108 -1.69 -19.08 12.56
CA TYR A 108 -2.55 -17.98 12.99
C TYR A 108 -2.71 -16.92 11.90
N ASN A 109 -3.72 -16.05 12.04
CA ASN A 109 -3.93 -14.89 11.21
C ASN A 109 -3.30 -13.63 11.83
N ALA A 110 -2.75 -12.75 11.01
CA ALA A 110 -2.52 -11.37 11.41
C ALA A 110 -3.83 -10.72 11.87
N THR A 111 -3.76 -9.84 12.88
CA THR A 111 -4.96 -9.21 13.45
C THR A 111 -5.82 -8.51 12.41
N VAL A 112 -5.19 -7.76 11.50
CA VAL A 112 -5.93 -7.06 10.42
C VAL A 112 -6.60 -8.02 9.44
N VAL A 113 -5.99 -9.19 9.18
CA VAL A 113 -6.60 -10.25 8.35
C VAL A 113 -7.79 -10.87 9.08
N GLN A 114 -7.62 -11.21 10.39
CA GLN A 114 -8.68 -11.80 11.18
C GLN A 114 -9.90 -10.89 11.28
N LYS A 115 -9.70 -9.59 11.52
CA LYS A 115 -10.79 -8.59 11.57
C LYS A 115 -11.59 -8.54 10.26
N LEU A 116 -10.96 -8.66 9.08
CA LEU A 116 -11.69 -8.73 7.80
C LEU A 116 -12.48 -10.03 7.67
N LEU A 117 -11.90 -11.17 8.05
CA LEU A 117 -12.58 -12.47 8.05
C LEU A 117 -13.76 -12.49 9.04
N ASP A 118 -13.64 -11.82 10.18
CA ASP A 118 -14.72 -11.69 11.18
C ASP A 118 -15.89 -10.88 10.64
N GLN A 119 -15.64 -9.95 9.71
CA GLN A 119 -16.68 -9.25 8.95
C GLN A 119 -17.34 -10.10 7.86
N GLY A 120 -16.85 -11.31 7.63
CA GLY A 120 -17.34 -12.22 6.58
C GLY A 120 -16.75 -11.95 5.19
N ALA A 121 -15.70 -11.15 5.09
CA ALA A 121 -15.01 -10.91 3.82
C ALA A 121 -14.38 -12.18 3.26
N VAL A 122 -14.27 -12.27 1.92
CA VAL A 122 -13.81 -13.45 1.19
C VAL A 122 -12.37 -13.25 0.73
N LEU A 123 -11.44 -14.05 1.26
CA LEU A 123 -10.04 -13.97 0.90
C LEU A 123 -9.78 -14.63 -0.46
N MET A 124 -9.34 -13.81 -1.44
CA MET A 124 -9.04 -14.26 -2.80
C MET A 124 -7.64 -14.84 -2.95
N GLY A 125 -6.68 -14.39 -2.13
CA GLY A 125 -5.29 -14.87 -2.19
C GLY A 125 -4.28 -13.95 -1.54
N LYS A 126 -3.00 -14.38 -1.67
CA LYS A 126 -1.82 -13.71 -1.19
C LYS A 126 -1.17 -12.93 -2.33
N ALA A 127 -1.16 -11.61 -2.22
CA ALA A 127 -0.65 -10.70 -3.24
C ALA A 127 0.87 -10.63 -3.26
N ASN A 128 1.44 -10.58 -4.46
CA ASN A 128 2.88 -10.52 -4.70
C ASN A 128 3.48 -9.17 -4.24
N LEU A 129 4.80 -9.17 -3.97
CA LEU A 129 5.53 -8.03 -3.41
C LEU A 129 7.03 -8.13 -3.75
N ASP A 130 7.79 -7.06 -3.50
CA ASP A 130 9.26 -7.16 -3.42
C ASP A 130 9.67 -8.01 -2.20
N GLU A 131 10.76 -8.75 -2.29
CA GLU A 131 11.21 -9.66 -1.23
C GLU A 131 11.31 -8.97 0.13
N PHE A 132 10.64 -9.51 1.15
CA PHE A 132 10.50 -8.92 2.49
C PHE A 132 10.09 -7.44 2.50
N ALA A 133 9.34 -7.00 1.49
CA ALA A 133 8.94 -5.61 1.28
C ALA A 133 10.12 -4.63 1.03
N MET A 134 11.25 -5.12 0.51
CA MET A 134 12.49 -4.36 0.27
C MET A 134 12.64 -3.97 -1.20
N GLY A 135 11.77 -3.11 -1.71
CA GLY A 135 11.82 -2.58 -3.08
C GLY A 135 10.74 -1.54 -3.31
N ALA A 136 10.82 -0.88 -4.46
CA ALA A 136 9.88 0.18 -4.86
C ALA A 136 9.20 -0.08 -6.22
N GLY A 137 9.52 -1.19 -6.89
CA GLY A 137 8.97 -1.54 -8.21
C GLY A 137 8.06 -2.76 -8.23
N CYS A 138 8.08 -3.57 -7.19
CA CYS A 138 7.55 -4.94 -7.17
C CYS A 138 8.19 -5.83 -8.24
N THR A 139 9.52 -5.70 -8.37
CA THR A 139 10.35 -6.36 -9.38
C THR A 139 11.34 -7.35 -8.77
N ASP A 140 11.61 -7.25 -7.48
CA ASP A 140 12.72 -7.92 -6.80
C ASP A 140 12.25 -9.11 -5.90
N GLY A 141 11.13 -9.75 -6.22
CA GLY A 141 10.60 -10.92 -5.52
C GLY A 141 10.97 -12.25 -6.18
N ALA A 142 11.02 -13.33 -5.38
CA ALA A 142 11.35 -14.69 -5.86
C ALA A 142 10.32 -15.27 -6.84
N PHE A 143 9.13 -14.69 -6.96
CA PHE A 143 8.06 -15.14 -7.84
C PHE A 143 7.92 -14.30 -9.12
N GLY A 144 8.91 -13.45 -9.41
CA GLY A 144 8.94 -12.58 -10.58
C GLY A 144 8.16 -11.27 -10.41
N PRO A 145 8.33 -10.33 -11.35
CA PRO A 145 7.76 -8.99 -11.28
C PRO A 145 6.25 -8.96 -11.42
N VAL A 146 5.62 -7.93 -10.85
CA VAL A 146 4.19 -7.62 -11.04
C VAL A 146 4.05 -6.55 -12.10
N LYS A 147 3.20 -6.80 -13.09
CA LYS A 147 2.96 -5.88 -14.21
C LYS A 147 1.78 -4.96 -13.92
N ASN A 148 1.93 -3.69 -14.28
CA ASN A 148 0.89 -2.69 -14.07
C ASN A 148 -0.32 -2.98 -14.98
N PRO A 149 -1.55 -3.10 -14.44
CA PRO A 149 -2.75 -3.34 -15.23
C PRO A 149 -3.00 -2.29 -16.31
N TRP A 150 -2.57 -1.06 -16.09
CA TRP A 150 -2.72 0.05 -17.03
C TRP A 150 -1.92 -0.13 -18.31
N SER A 151 -0.83 -0.89 -18.29
CA SER A 151 -0.05 -1.23 -19.48
C SER A 151 -0.85 -2.03 -20.52
N TYR A 152 -1.96 -2.62 -20.12
CA TYR A 152 -2.85 -3.42 -20.97
C TYR A 152 -4.13 -2.67 -21.37
N ALA A 153 -4.28 -1.43 -20.91
CA ALA A 153 -5.41 -0.58 -21.23
C ALA A 153 -5.20 0.16 -22.55
N ALA A 154 -6.29 0.41 -23.29
CA ALA A 154 -6.26 1.07 -24.58
C ALA A 154 -5.51 2.42 -24.59
N PRO A 155 -5.74 3.35 -23.63
CA PRO A 155 -5.05 4.64 -23.65
C PRO A 155 -3.52 4.54 -23.69
N TYR A 156 -2.94 3.63 -22.89
CA TYR A 156 -1.48 3.45 -22.86
C TYR A 156 -0.98 2.81 -24.17
N ARG A 157 -1.67 1.79 -24.65
CA ARG A 157 -1.28 1.05 -25.86
C ARG A 157 -1.37 1.89 -27.13
N GLU A 158 -2.40 2.72 -27.25
CA GLU A 158 -2.59 3.62 -28.38
C GLU A 158 -1.54 4.73 -28.44
N GLN A 159 -1.11 5.25 -27.27
CA GLN A 159 -0.16 6.35 -27.19
C GLN A 159 1.31 5.91 -27.30
N THR A 160 1.65 4.75 -26.77
CA THR A 160 3.04 4.30 -26.73
C THR A 160 3.41 3.35 -27.88
N GLY A 161 2.43 2.78 -28.59
CA GLY A 161 2.67 1.73 -29.57
C GLY A 161 3.31 0.46 -28.98
N ALA A 162 3.24 0.31 -27.64
CA ALA A 162 3.96 -0.70 -26.87
C ALA A 162 3.68 -2.13 -27.33
N MET A 163 4.72 -2.86 -27.65
CA MET A 163 4.67 -4.30 -27.88
C MET A 163 4.70 -5.01 -26.53
N LEU A 164 3.65 -5.75 -26.19
CA LEU A 164 3.29 -6.25 -24.86
C LEU A 164 4.32 -7.11 -24.12
N GLU A 165 5.34 -7.63 -24.77
CA GLU A 165 6.28 -8.55 -24.14
C GLU A 165 7.37 -7.85 -23.33
N SER A 166 7.74 -6.62 -23.68
CA SER A 166 8.88 -5.89 -23.08
C SER A 166 8.52 -4.52 -22.48
N ASP A 167 7.46 -3.87 -22.92
CA ASP A 167 7.20 -2.43 -22.71
C ASP A 167 6.07 -2.18 -21.69
N TRP A 168 5.97 -2.98 -20.65
CA TRP A 168 5.00 -2.78 -19.59
C TRP A 168 5.56 -1.88 -18.48
N ALA A 169 4.68 -1.12 -17.84
CA ALA A 169 5.02 -0.25 -16.73
C ALA A 169 5.05 -1.01 -15.40
N ILE A 170 5.91 -0.56 -14.46
CA ILE A 170 5.95 -1.11 -13.11
C ILE A 170 4.68 -0.77 -12.33
N THR A 171 4.36 -1.58 -11.32
CA THR A 171 3.25 -1.30 -10.40
C THR A 171 3.62 -0.32 -9.30
N GLY A 172 4.92 -0.07 -9.12
CA GLY A 172 5.42 0.43 -7.86
C GLY A 172 5.46 -0.64 -6.79
N GLY A 173 6.13 -0.38 -5.70
CA GLY A 173 6.39 -1.34 -4.64
C GLY A 173 6.45 -0.72 -3.24
N SER A 174 6.52 -1.61 -2.31
CA SER A 174 6.60 -3.07 -2.38
C SER A 174 5.24 -3.78 -2.44
N SER A 175 4.07 -3.10 -2.32
CA SER A 175 2.73 -3.72 -2.36
C SER A 175 2.12 -3.71 -3.76
N GLY A 176 2.93 -3.93 -4.82
CA GLY A 176 2.49 -3.87 -6.21
C GLY A 176 1.38 -4.86 -6.55
N GLY A 177 1.49 -6.09 -6.06
CA GLY A 177 0.45 -7.10 -6.25
C GLY A 177 -0.89 -6.72 -5.61
N SER A 178 -0.86 -6.08 -4.43
CA SER A 178 -2.08 -5.57 -3.77
C SER A 178 -2.74 -4.45 -4.59
N ALA A 179 -1.94 -3.51 -5.11
CA ALA A 179 -2.43 -2.45 -5.98
C ALA A 179 -3.01 -2.99 -7.29
N ALA A 180 -2.27 -3.89 -7.95
CA ALA A 180 -2.71 -4.53 -9.18
C ALA A 180 -4.01 -5.34 -8.97
N ALA A 181 -4.17 -6.03 -7.84
CA ALA A 181 -5.38 -6.78 -7.51
C ALA A 181 -6.62 -5.89 -7.42
N VAL A 182 -6.51 -4.70 -6.80
CA VAL A 182 -7.61 -3.74 -6.73
C VAL A 182 -7.85 -3.06 -8.08
N ALA A 183 -6.79 -2.65 -8.77
CA ALA A 183 -6.88 -1.99 -10.07
C ALA A 183 -7.50 -2.89 -11.14
N SER A 184 -7.16 -4.20 -11.16
CA SER A 184 -7.70 -5.18 -12.10
C SER A 184 -9.06 -5.75 -11.69
N LEU A 185 -9.67 -5.28 -10.60
CA LEU A 185 -10.97 -5.78 -10.09
C LEU A 185 -10.98 -7.28 -9.75
N THR A 186 -9.84 -7.85 -9.40
CA THR A 186 -9.74 -9.20 -8.86
C THR A 186 -10.06 -9.24 -7.37
N SER A 187 -10.03 -8.07 -6.72
CA SER A 187 -10.52 -7.83 -5.36
C SER A 187 -11.08 -6.41 -5.23
N TYR A 188 -11.92 -6.17 -4.23
CA TYR A 188 -12.53 -4.85 -3.96
C TYR A 188 -11.69 -4.00 -3.03
N LEU A 189 -10.89 -4.64 -2.21
CA LEU A 189 -9.90 -4.02 -1.32
C LEU A 189 -8.69 -4.96 -1.19
N ALA A 190 -7.56 -4.39 -0.81
CA ALA A 190 -6.38 -5.17 -0.47
C ALA A 190 -5.64 -4.58 0.73
N LEU A 191 -5.02 -5.47 1.51
CA LEU A 191 -4.05 -5.07 2.52
C LEU A 191 -2.66 -5.01 1.89
N GLY A 192 -1.98 -3.88 2.09
CA GLY A 192 -0.58 -3.66 1.85
C GLY A 192 0.17 -3.40 3.15
N SER A 193 1.46 -3.18 3.07
CA SER A 193 2.29 -2.67 4.17
C SER A 193 3.09 -1.48 3.69
N ASP A 194 3.23 -0.47 4.54
CA ASP A 194 3.87 0.80 4.21
C ASP A 194 4.92 1.15 5.25
N THR A 195 6.19 1.09 4.85
CA THR A 195 7.34 1.41 5.70
C THR A 195 7.99 2.73 5.29
N GLY A 196 8.02 3.02 4.00
CA GLY A 196 8.56 4.26 3.42
C GLY A 196 7.70 4.83 2.29
N GLY A 197 6.58 4.16 1.93
CA GLY A 197 5.74 4.50 0.78
C GLY A 197 5.09 3.28 0.16
N SER A 198 5.41 2.08 0.63
CA SER A 198 5.10 0.81 -0.03
C SER A 198 3.62 0.45 -0.18
N THR A 199 2.69 1.27 0.29
CA THR A 199 1.25 1.23 -0.04
C THR A 199 0.89 2.38 -0.97
N ARG A 200 1.34 3.61 -0.64
CA ARG A 200 0.98 4.84 -1.35
C ARG A 200 1.59 4.92 -2.74
N ASN A 201 2.87 4.57 -2.88
CA ASN A 201 3.58 4.53 -4.16
C ASN A 201 2.85 3.60 -5.17
N PRO A 202 2.66 2.29 -4.92
CA PRO A 202 1.95 1.44 -5.86
C PRO A 202 0.48 1.83 -6.02
N GLY A 203 -0.14 2.45 -5.02
CA GLY A 203 -1.49 3.02 -5.15
C GLY A 203 -1.55 4.14 -6.17
N ALA A 204 -0.58 5.06 -6.16
CA ALA A 204 -0.47 6.14 -7.15
C ALA A 204 -0.27 5.60 -8.56
N LEU A 205 0.70 4.70 -8.73
CA LEU A 205 1.09 4.16 -10.05
C LEU A 205 0.05 3.19 -10.65
N CYS A 206 -0.76 2.53 -9.82
CA CYS A 206 -1.87 1.68 -10.28
C CYS A 206 -3.25 2.37 -10.26
N GLY A 207 -3.33 3.66 -9.93
CA GLY A 207 -4.57 4.41 -9.96
C GLY A 207 -5.63 3.96 -8.95
N VAL A 208 -5.21 3.57 -7.74
CA VAL A 208 -6.10 3.19 -6.63
C VAL A 208 -5.87 4.09 -5.42
N VAL A 209 -6.88 4.25 -4.59
CA VAL A 209 -6.75 4.95 -3.31
C VAL A 209 -5.92 4.07 -2.37
N ALA A 210 -4.89 4.67 -1.78
CA ALA A 210 -3.95 3.97 -0.91
C ALA A 210 -3.71 4.76 0.38
N LEU A 211 -4.19 4.22 1.48
CA LEU A 211 -4.10 4.82 2.81
C LEU A 211 -3.02 4.13 3.64
N LYS A 212 -2.10 4.92 4.16
CA LYS A 212 -1.25 4.59 5.30
C LYS A 212 -1.81 5.32 6.53
N PRO A 213 -2.48 4.62 7.45
CA PRO A 213 -3.00 5.24 8.67
C PRO A 213 -1.89 5.79 9.58
N THR A 214 -2.27 6.50 10.61
CA THR A 214 -1.39 6.84 11.73
C THR A 214 -0.70 5.60 12.26
N TYR A 215 0.63 5.68 12.53
CA TYR A 215 1.38 4.58 13.14
C TYR A 215 0.74 4.15 14.47
N GLY A 216 0.53 2.84 14.62
CA GLY A 216 -0.10 2.25 15.79
C GLY A 216 -1.64 2.26 15.79
N LEU A 217 -2.29 2.93 14.83
CA LEU A 217 -3.75 2.88 14.72
C LEU A 217 -4.26 1.50 14.29
N LEU A 218 -3.48 0.78 13.47
CA LEU A 218 -3.70 -0.62 13.10
C LEU A 218 -2.64 -1.53 13.73
N SER A 219 -3.08 -2.71 14.17
CA SER A 219 -2.19 -3.72 14.72
C SER A 219 -1.24 -4.30 13.67
N ARG A 220 0.03 -4.41 14.03
CA ARG A 220 1.09 -5.08 13.27
C ARG A 220 1.28 -6.55 13.66
N HIS A 221 0.49 -7.07 14.63
CA HIS A 221 0.57 -8.48 14.99
C HIS A 221 0.29 -9.38 13.80
N GLY A 222 1.25 -10.25 13.48
CA GLY A 222 1.21 -11.15 12.32
C GLY A 222 1.64 -10.50 10.99
N LEU A 223 2.02 -9.22 10.97
CA LEU A 223 2.82 -8.65 9.89
C LEU A 223 4.28 -9.06 10.10
N ILE A 224 4.87 -9.77 9.14
CA ILE A 224 6.29 -10.12 9.18
C ILE A 224 7.10 -8.82 9.09
N PRO A 225 7.91 -8.50 10.11
CA PRO A 225 8.47 -7.17 10.25
C PRO A 225 9.58 -6.88 9.23
N LEU A 226 9.50 -5.70 8.62
CA LEU A 226 10.61 -5.07 7.92
C LEU A 226 11.32 -4.09 8.86
N VAL A 227 10.59 -3.05 9.33
CA VAL A 227 11.10 -2.00 10.23
C VAL A 227 10.05 -1.72 11.30
N ASN A 228 10.23 -2.26 12.48
CA ASN A 228 9.24 -2.19 13.56
C ASN A 228 8.79 -0.77 13.90
N SER A 229 9.69 0.20 13.81
CA SER A 229 9.42 1.59 14.17
C SER A 229 8.71 2.39 13.07
N MET A 230 8.48 1.81 11.88
CA MET A 230 7.90 2.51 10.71
C MET A 230 6.84 1.69 9.97
N ASP A 231 6.81 0.36 10.11
CA ASP A 231 5.84 -0.49 9.42
C ASP A 231 4.41 -0.16 9.83
N VAL A 232 3.54 0.04 8.85
CA VAL A 232 2.10 0.26 9.04
C VAL A 232 1.33 -0.63 8.07
N PRO A 233 0.32 -1.41 8.53
CA PRO A 233 -0.63 -2.03 7.62
C PRO A 233 -1.34 -0.96 6.80
N GLY A 234 -1.29 -1.08 5.47
CA GLY A 234 -1.90 -0.14 4.53
C GLY A 234 -3.17 -0.69 3.92
N ILE A 235 -4.06 0.19 3.52
CA ILE A 235 -5.34 -0.13 2.91
C ILE A 235 -5.36 0.40 1.48
N MET A 236 -5.65 -0.48 0.53
CA MET A 236 -5.87 -0.12 -0.86
C MET A 236 -7.31 -0.39 -1.23
N ALA A 237 -7.97 0.57 -1.86
CA ALA A 237 -9.38 0.49 -2.23
C ALA A 237 -9.67 1.31 -3.49
N ARG A 238 -10.88 1.17 -4.03
CA ARG A 238 -11.30 1.87 -5.24
C ARG A 238 -11.81 3.29 -4.99
N SER A 239 -12.13 3.60 -3.74
CA SER A 239 -12.54 4.94 -3.35
C SER A 239 -12.06 5.28 -1.95
N VAL A 240 -11.99 6.57 -1.67
CA VAL A 240 -11.63 7.07 -0.33
C VAL A 240 -12.64 6.60 0.73
N ASN A 241 -13.92 6.57 0.40
CA ASN A 241 -14.95 6.09 1.33
C ASN A 241 -14.79 4.58 1.62
N ASP A 242 -14.39 3.78 0.63
CA ASP A 242 -14.11 2.36 0.83
C ASP A 242 -12.91 2.15 1.77
N ALA A 243 -11.84 2.94 1.61
CA ALA A 243 -10.70 2.93 2.51
C ALA A 243 -11.10 3.34 3.94
N ALA A 244 -12.00 4.32 4.09
CA ALA A 244 -12.53 4.75 5.39
C ALA A 244 -13.35 3.65 6.09
N ILE A 245 -14.23 2.95 5.37
CA ILE A 245 -14.99 1.81 5.91
C ILE A 245 -14.02 0.74 6.44
N VAL A 246 -13.01 0.39 5.66
CA VAL A 246 -12.01 -0.63 6.04
C VAL A 246 -11.19 -0.15 7.24
N LEU A 247 -10.75 1.12 7.27
CA LEU A 247 -10.06 1.69 8.42
C LEU A 247 -10.90 1.58 9.70
N GLY A 248 -12.19 1.93 9.62
CA GLY A 248 -13.13 1.84 10.75
C GLY A 248 -13.23 0.44 11.35
N ILE A 249 -13.12 -0.60 10.52
CA ILE A 249 -13.12 -2.00 10.95
C ILE A 249 -11.80 -2.41 11.59
N LEU A 250 -10.68 -1.96 11.02
CA LEU A 250 -9.35 -2.45 11.39
C LEU A 250 -8.74 -1.74 12.59
N GLN A 251 -9.10 -0.47 12.85
CA GLN A 251 -8.48 0.38 13.87
C GLN A 251 -8.70 -0.13 15.30
N GLY A 252 -7.87 0.36 16.22
CA GLY A 252 -8.02 0.19 17.67
C GLY A 252 -6.94 -0.71 18.29
N LEU A 253 -7.02 -0.81 19.63
CA LEU A 253 -6.07 -1.54 20.46
C LEU A 253 -6.01 -3.04 20.13
N ASP A 254 -4.81 -3.59 20.18
CA ASP A 254 -4.55 -5.03 20.16
C ASP A 254 -3.55 -5.37 21.26
N VAL A 255 -3.94 -6.20 22.21
CA VAL A 255 -3.07 -6.65 23.33
C VAL A 255 -1.83 -7.41 22.86
N ARG A 256 -1.80 -7.87 21.62
CA ARG A 256 -0.67 -8.58 21.00
C ARG A 256 0.33 -7.65 20.31
N ASP A 257 0.04 -6.35 20.24
CA ASP A 257 0.92 -5.33 19.68
C ASP A 257 0.94 -4.10 20.61
N SER A 258 2.01 -3.99 21.38
CA SER A 258 2.20 -2.90 22.36
C SER A 258 2.32 -1.51 21.73
N THR A 259 2.47 -1.40 20.41
CA THR A 259 2.54 -0.12 19.70
C THR A 259 1.16 0.42 19.32
N THR A 260 0.09 -0.36 19.49
CA THR A 260 -1.26 0.10 19.13
C THR A 260 -1.77 1.19 20.06
N VAL A 261 -2.51 2.12 19.48
CA VAL A 261 -3.15 3.24 20.18
C VAL A 261 -4.68 3.14 20.09
N PRO A 262 -5.42 3.71 21.06
CA PRO A 262 -6.88 3.76 20.99
C PRO A 262 -7.34 4.51 19.73
N ALA A 263 -8.39 4.03 19.08
CA ALA A 263 -9.02 4.75 17.99
C ALA A 263 -9.67 6.05 18.54
N PRO A 264 -9.40 7.22 17.94
CA PRO A 264 -9.91 8.50 18.47
C PRO A 264 -11.42 8.61 18.35
N SER A 265 -12.04 7.95 17.38
CA SER A 265 -13.49 7.88 17.21
C SER A 265 -13.87 6.72 16.28
N PRO A 266 -15.07 6.14 16.43
CA PRO A 266 -15.59 5.20 15.43
C PRO A 266 -15.66 5.87 14.06
N LEU A 267 -15.10 5.22 13.06
CA LEU A 267 -15.17 5.66 11.68
C LEU A 267 -16.08 4.70 10.92
N THR A 268 -17.33 5.12 10.69
CA THR A 268 -18.32 4.30 9.98
C THR A 268 -18.53 4.78 8.54
N GLU A 269 -18.64 6.09 8.36
CA GLU A 269 -18.79 6.74 7.04
C GLU A 269 -18.18 8.14 7.09
N LEU A 270 -17.76 8.63 5.91
CA LEU A 270 -17.34 10.02 5.73
C LEU A 270 -18.55 10.91 5.39
N PRO A 271 -18.53 12.20 5.78
CA PRO A 271 -19.56 13.14 5.38
C PRO A 271 -19.61 13.27 3.85
N GLN A 272 -20.80 13.24 3.26
CA GLN A 272 -20.96 13.33 1.80
C GLN A 272 -20.67 14.73 1.26
N ASP A 273 -21.04 15.76 2.03
CA ASP A 273 -20.89 17.17 1.68
C ASP A 273 -19.87 17.83 2.61
N PHE A 274 -18.59 17.41 2.48
CA PHE A 274 -17.50 18.00 3.27
C PHE A 274 -17.15 19.39 2.72
N ASP A 275 -17.28 20.43 3.55
CA ASP A 275 -16.92 21.80 3.21
C ASP A 275 -15.46 22.08 3.54
N VAL A 276 -14.69 22.56 2.55
CA VAL A 276 -13.27 22.87 2.68
C VAL A 276 -12.98 24.34 3.01
N LYS A 277 -13.99 25.20 3.12
CA LYS A 277 -13.80 26.65 3.40
C LYS A 277 -12.98 26.96 4.64
N ASN A 278 -13.07 26.08 5.65
CA ASN A 278 -12.32 26.22 6.90
C ASN A 278 -11.07 25.34 6.95
N ILE A 279 -10.61 24.84 5.80
CA ILE A 279 -9.43 23.99 5.71
C ILE A 279 -8.24 24.82 5.26
N CYS A 280 -7.11 24.67 5.95
CA CYS A 280 -5.82 25.20 5.56
C CYS A 280 -4.97 24.08 4.96
N VAL A 281 -4.66 24.21 3.66
CA VAL A 281 -3.81 23.28 2.91
C VAL A 281 -2.40 23.84 2.81
N GLY A 282 -1.41 23.08 3.29
CA GLY A 282 0.00 23.43 3.18
C GLY A 282 0.63 22.82 1.93
N ILE A 283 1.43 23.61 1.22
CA ILE A 283 2.24 23.18 0.07
C ILE A 283 3.71 23.24 0.49
N PRO A 284 4.38 22.10 0.74
CA PRO A 284 5.79 22.10 1.17
C PRO A 284 6.71 22.49 0.01
N LYS A 285 7.51 23.54 0.19
CA LYS A 285 8.45 24.02 -0.85
C LYS A 285 9.55 22.99 -1.16
N GLU A 286 9.94 22.17 -0.17
CA GLU A 286 10.98 21.15 -0.31
C GLU A 286 10.52 19.95 -1.14
N TYR A 287 9.21 19.83 -1.40
CA TYR A 287 8.65 18.77 -2.25
C TYR A 287 8.66 19.10 -3.75
N HIS A 288 9.19 20.28 -4.14
CA HIS A 288 9.60 20.55 -5.52
C HIS A 288 10.95 19.87 -5.78
N ALA A 289 10.95 18.54 -5.78
CA ALA A 289 12.16 17.73 -5.87
C ALA A 289 12.70 17.66 -7.30
N PRO A 290 14.03 17.49 -7.48
CA PRO A 290 14.60 17.18 -8.79
C PRO A 290 13.96 15.92 -9.40
N GLY A 291 13.69 15.93 -10.70
CA GLY A 291 13.04 14.82 -11.41
C GLY A 291 11.51 14.82 -11.34
N LEU A 292 10.88 15.75 -10.61
CA LEU A 292 9.42 15.89 -10.63
C LEU A 292 8.95 16.25 -12.04
N SER A 293 8.08 15.41 -12.62
CA SER A 293 7.59 15.60 -13.98
C SER A 293 6.69 16.84 -14.09
N GLU A 294 6.72 17.50 -15.27
CA GLU A 294 5.87 18.67 -15.54
C GLU A 294 4.38 18.33 -15.38
N GLU A 295 3.97 17.11 -15.75
CA GLU A 295 2.58 16.68 -15.66
C GLU A 295 2.15 16.51 -14.20
N THR A 296 3.00 15.93 -13.36
CA THR A 296 2.74 15.80 -11.91
C THR A 296 2.70 17.19 -11.26
N LEU A 297 3.62 18.08 -11.60
CA LEU A 297 3.64 19.45 -11.10
C LEU A 297 2.39 20.23 -11.52
N ALA A 298 2.00 20.14 -12.78
CA ALA A 298 0.80 20.80 -13.27
C ALA A 298 -0.47 20.27 -12.59
N GLN A 299 -0.55 18.96 -12.35
CA GLN A 299 -1.68 18.38 -11.63
C GLN A 299 -1.71 18.78 -10.15
N TRP A 300 -0.54 18.88 -9.50
CA TRP A 300 -0.42 19.36 -8.13
C TRP A 300 -0.90 20.81 -8.01
N SER A 301 -0.43 21.70 -8.89
CA SER A 301 -0.90 23.11 -8.97
C SER A 301 -2.40 23.18 -9.21
N ARG A 302 -2.92 22.39 -10.17
CA ARG A 302 -4.36 22.37 -10.48
C ARG A 302 -5.22 21.99 -9.26
N VAL A 303 -4.80 21.02 -8.48
CA VAL A 303 -5.55 20.61 -7.27
C VAL A 303 -5.44 21.66 -6.17
N ALA A 304 -4.29 22.32 -6.01
CA ALA A 304 -4.15 23.47 -5.11
C ALA A 304 -5.12 24.60 -5.48
N ASP A 305 -5.21 24.97 -6.77
CA ASP A 305 -6.16 25.97 -7.30
C ASP A 305 -7.62 25.57 -7.05
N LEU A 306 -7.96 24.27 -7.11
CA LEU A 306 -9.31 23.80 -6.80
C LEU A 306 -9.68 24.05 -5.34
N PHE A 307 -8.74 23.88 -4.39
CA PHE A 307 -8.94 24.22 -2.99
C PHE A 307 -9.19 25.72 -2.81
N GLU A 308 -8.36 26.58 -3.40
CA GLU A 308 -8.52 28.04 -3.32
C GLU A 308 -9.87 28.50 -3.87
N ARG A 309 -10.26 28.01 -5.05
CA ARG A 309 -11.57 28.32 -5.69
C ARG A 309 -12.75 27.84 -4.84
N ALA A 310 -12.58 26.79 -4.03
CA ALA A 310 -13.60 26.31 -3.12
C ALA A 310 -13.62 27.07 -1.78
N GLY A 311 -12.71 28.06 -1.59
CA GLY A 311 -12.64 28.92 -0.42
C GLY A 311 -11.74 28.38 0.70
N ALA A 312 -10.96 27.32 0.45
CA ALA A 312 -9.93 26.87 1.38
C ALA A 312 -8.73 27.83 1.37
N GLN A 313 -8.01 27.90 2.49
CA GLN A 313 -6.74 28.59 2.54
C GLN A 313 -5.63 27.67 2.01
N VAL A 314 -4.92 28.11 0.97
CA VAL A 314 -3.71 27.41 0.49
C VAL A 314 -2.47 28.26 0.82
N LYS A 315 -1.47 27.69 1.47
CA LYS A 315 -0.25 28.42 1.81
C LYS A 315 1.00 27.57 1.60
N GLN A 316 2.07 28.22 1.18
CA GLN A 316 3.37 27.58 1.13
C GLN A 316 3.91 27.39 2.56
N VAL A 317 4.47 26.21 2.83
CA VAL A 317 5.09 25.84 4.12
C VAL A 317 6.50 25.29 3.91
N SER A 318 7.27 25.16 4.98
CA SER A 318 8.64 24.63 4.92
C SER A 318 8.82 23.44 5.87
N LEU A 319 9.44 22.38 5.34
CA LEU A 319 9.86 21.17 6.04
C LEU A 319 11.37 20.97 5.83
N PRO A 320 12.23 21.82 6.40
CA PRO A 320 13.63 21.98 5.98
C PRO A 320 14.48 20.71 6.18
N HIS A 321 14.12 19.84 7.12
CA HIS A 321 14.88 18.60 7.37
C HIS A 321 14.48 17.43 6.47
N THR A 322 13.40 17.54 5.66
CA THR A 322 13.00 16.46 4.75
C THR A 322 14.03 16.16 3.66
N GLN A 323 14.90 17.11 3.31
CA GLN A 323 16.03 16.87 2.41
C GLN A 323 17.02 15.78 2.92
N TYR A 324 17.05 15.52 4.23
CA TYR A 324 17.89 14.47 4.83
C TYR A 324 17.14 13.15 5.00
N SER A 325 15.89 13.11 4.64
CA SER A 325 14.99 12.01 4.99
C SER A 325 15.41 10.67 4.35
N ILE A 326 15.82 10.67 3.08
CA ILE A 326 16.27 9.46 2.37
C ILE A 326 17.46 8.80 3.08
N VAL A 327 18.49 9.57 3.39
CA VAL A 327 19.68 9.06 4.07
C VAL A 327 19.35 8.58 5.49
N CYS A 328 18.55 9.36 6.22
CA CYS A 328 18.07 8.99 7.55
C CYS A 328 17.27 7.69 7.53
N TYR A 329 16.34 7.57 6.58
CA TYR A 329 15.54 6.35 6.39
C TYR A 329 16.42 5.14 6.12
N HIS A 330 17.39 5.23 5.19
CA HIS A 330 18.27 4.11 4.88
C HIS A 330 19.06 3.63 6.10
N VAL A 331 19.60 4.53 6.91
CA VAL A 331 20.33 4.14 8.13
C VAL A 331 19.42 3.41 9.11
N LEU A 332 18.24 3.97 9.43
CA LEU A 332 17.31 3.39 10.38
C LEU A 332 16.69 2.08 9.86
N CYS A 333 16.25 2.09 8.60
CA CYS A 333 15.68 0.92 7.96
C CYS A 333 16.67 -0.25 7.94
N HIS A 334 17.91 -0.02 7.47
CA HIS A 334 18.89 -1.10 7.37
C HIS A 334 19.32 -1.61 8.76
N ALA A 335 19.42 -0.75 9.76
CA ALA A 335 19.72 -1.16 11.14
C ALA A 335 18.63 -2.09 11.71
N GLU A 336 17.35 -1.75 11.51
CA GLU A 336 16.24 -2.61 11.95
C GLU A 336 16.10 -3.88 11.09
N VAL A 337 16.36 -3.79 9.78
CA VAL A 337 16.42 -4.96 8.87
C VAL A 337 17.49 -5.94 9.35
N ALA A 338 18.71 -5.48 9.67
CA ALA A 338 19.76 -6.34 10.19
C ALA A 338 19.32 -7.10 11.45
N SER A 339 18.62 -6.43 12.35
CA SER A 339 18.06 -7.03 13.57
C SER A 339 16.90 -8.01 13.26
N ASN A 340 15.92 -7.59 12.45
CA ASN A 340 14.74 -8.39 12.16
C ASN A 340 15.06 -9.64 11.34
N MET A 341 15.99 -9.54 10.37
CA MET A 341 16.39 -10.68 9.54
C MET A 341 17.38 -11.62 10.24
N ALA A 342 17.90 -11.28 11.43
CA ALA A 342 18.84 -12.13 12.18
C ALA A 342 18.24 -13.49 12.56
N ARG A 343 16.92 -13.57 12.72
CA ARG A 343 16.20 -14.83 13.05
C ARG A 343 16.25 -15.89 11.95
N PHE A 344 16.54 -15.51 10.72
CA PHE A 344 16.64 -16.41 9.57
C PHE A 344 18.07 -16.88 9.42
N ASP A 345 18.49 -17.80 10.27
CA ASP A 345 19.84 -18.36 10.39
C ASP A 345 19.95 -19.85 10.01
N GLY A 346 18.82 -20.48 9.69
CA GLY A 346 18.75 -21.90 9.34
C GLY A 346 18.54 -22.83 10.52
N LEU A 347 18.29 -22.29 11.75
CA LEU A 347 18.04 -23.11 12.93
C LEU A 347 16.54 -23.39 13.12
N GLU A 348 15.73 -22.35 13.29
CA GLU A 348 14.32 -22.49 13.67
C GLU A 348 13.35 -21.98 12.59
N TYR A 349 13.70 -20.91 11.87
CA TYR A 349 12.80 -20.26 10.94
C TYR A 349 13.29 -20.32 9.49
N GLY A 350 12.40 -20.71 8.59
CA GLY A 350 12.59 -20.61 7.16
C GLY A 350 13.52 -21.68 6.57
N HIS A 351 14.14 -21.33 5.44
CA HIS A 351 15.06 -22.18 4.70
C HIS A 351 16.32 -22.49 5.53
N ARG A 352 16.81 -23.74 5.42
CA ARG A 352 18.13 -24.17 5.89
C ARG A 352 18.92 -24.77 4.73
N SER A 353 20.15 -24.35 4.57
CA SER A 353 21.10 -24.93 3.59
C SER A 353 21.46 -26.37 3.96
N GLN A 354 21.74 -27.16 2.95
CA GLN A 354 22.33 -28.51 3.12
C GLN A 354 23.85 -28.46 3.37
N ILE A 355 24.47 -27.28 3.21
CA ILE A 355 25.90 -27.07 3.44
C ILE A 355 26.08 -26.67 4.92
N ASP A 356 26.52 -27.60 5.75
CA ASP A 356 26.61 -27.45 7.20
C ASP A 356 27.94 -27.95 7.80
N SER A 357 29.04 -27.81 7.05
CA SER A 357 30.39 -28.22 7.47
C SER A 357 30.87 -27.46 8.75
N SER A 358 30.38 -26.29 9.02
CA SER A 358 30.45 -25.57 10.30
C SER A 358 29.23 -24.69 10.50
N THR A 359 29.01 -24.22 11.73
CA THR A 359 27.91 -23.28 12.04
C THR A 359 27.96 -22.00 11.20
N GLU A 360 29.16 -21.44 11.04
CA GLU A 360 29.36 -20.22 10.24
C GLU A 360 29.04 -20.46 8.76
N VAL A 361 29.48 -21.60 8.21
CA VAL A 361 29.22 -21.98 6.83
C VAL A 361 27.72 -22.22 6.64
N MET A 362 27.06 -22.93 7.56
CA MET A 362 25.64 -23.18 7.50
C MET A 362 24.83 -21.86 7.52
N TYR A 363 25.16 -20.91 8.41
CA TYR A 363 24.50 -19.59 8.45
C TYR A 363 24.73 -18.82 7.16
N ALA A 364 25.97 -18.76 6.68
CA ALA A 364 26.31 -18.03 5.45
C ALA A 364 25.58 -18.61 4.23
N SER A 365 25.62 -19.93 4.06
CA SER A 365 24.97 -20.63 2.93
C SER A 365 23.45 -20.48 3.00
N THR A 366 22.83 -20.66 4.15
CA THR A 366 21.39 -20.48 4.35
C THR A 366 20.94 -19.09 3.91
N ARG A 367 21.63 -18.04 4.36
CA ARG A 367 21.30 -16.65 4.07
C ARG A 367 21.60 -16.27 2.62
N HIS A 368 22.65 -16.85 2.04
CA HIS A 368 22.99 -16.69 0.63
C HIS A 368 21.94 -17.32 -0.29
N GLU A 369 21.49 -18.52 0.00
CA GLU A 369 20.49 -19.24 -0.78
C GLU A 369 19.08 -18.66 -0.62
N GLY A 370 18.72 -18.24 0.61
CA GLY A 370 17.39 -17.82 1.00
C GLY A 370 17.05 -16.37 0.68
N PHE A 371 18.02 -15.45 0.68
CA PHE A 371 17.82 -14.02 0.43
C PHE A 371 18.42 -13.59 -0.92
N ASN A 372 17.74 -12.65 -1.58
CA ASN A 372 18.29 -11.96 -2.75
C ASN A 372 19.36 -10.92 -2.35
N ASP A 373 20.00 -10.32 -3.36
CA ASP A 373 21.10 -9.37 -3.17
C ASP A 373 20.65 -8.10 -2.44
N VAL A 374 19.41 -7.64 -2.66
CA VAL A 374 18.85 -6.46 -2.00
C VAL A 374 18.76 -6.68 -0.50
N VAL A 375 18.16 -7.79 -0.07
CA VAL A 375 18.02 -8.14 1.35
C VAL A 375 19.39 -8.31 2.01
N ARG A 376 20.30 -9.05 1.36
CA ARG A 376 21.67 -9.25 1.88
C ARG A 376 22.42 -7.93 2.01
N GLY A 377 22.32 -7.05 1.01
CA GLY A 377 22.96 -5.73 1.01
C GLY A 377 22.46 -4.85 2.17
N ARG A 378 21.13 -4.84 2.42
CA ARG A 378 20.55 -4.08 3.55
C ARG A 378 20.98 -4.64 4.90
N ILE A 379 21.05 -5.97 5.06
CA ILE A 379 21.57 -6.62 6.28
C ILE A 379 23.02 -6.22 6.54
N LEU A 380 23.89 -6.27 5.52
CA LEU A 380 25.31 -5.91 5.65
C LEU A 380 25.46 -4.43 6.03
N SER A 381 24.76 -3.55 5.35
CA SER A 381 24.78 -2.11 5.64
C SER A 381 24.26 -1.81 7.07
N GLY A 382 23.19 -2.49 7.49
CA GLY A 382 22.63 -2.34 8.83
C GLY A 382 23.60 -2.78 9.92
N ASN A 383 24.26 -3.93 9.73
CA ASN A 383 25.32 -4.38 10.65
C ASN A 383 26.47 -3.38 10.73
N TYR A 384 26.88 -2.78 9.61
CA TYR A 384 27.92 -1.75 9.58
C TYR A 384 27.53 -0.53 10.41
N PHE A 385 26.28 -0.05 10.29
CA PHE A 385 25.79 1.09 11.08
C PHE A 385 25.70 0.80 12.57
N LEU A 386 25.49 -0.47 12.95
CA LEU A 386 25.36 -0.91 14.35
C LEU A 386 26.71 -1.26 14.99
N LEU A 387 27.82 -1.31 14.26
CA LEU A 387 29.15 -1.51 14.84
C LEU A 387 29.42 -0.47 15.91
N LYS A 388 30.04 -0.84 17.02
CA LYS A 388 30.33 0.02 18.17
C LYS A 388 30.96 1.37 17.76
N GLN A 389 31.92 1.34 16.84
CA GLN A 389 32.60 2.54 16.33
C GLN A 389 31.73 3.43 15.45
N ASN A 390 30.69 2.86 14.82
CA ASN A 390 29.80 3.55 13.87
C ASN A 390 28.49 3.98 14.49
N TYR A 391 28.07 3.34 15.59
CA TYR A 391 26.75 3.47 16.21
C TYR A 391 26.35 4.92 16.48
N GLN A 392 27.24 5.71 17.08
CA GLN A 392 26.98 7.11 17.39
C GLN A 392 26.90 7.98 16.14
N HIS A 393 27.76 7.73 15.16
CA HIS A 393 27.88 8.54 13.95
C HIS A 393 26.75 8.28 12.94
N TYR A 394 26.18 7.08 12.92
CA TYR A 394 25.10 6.71 12.00
C TYR A 394 23.77 6.57 12.74
N PHE A 395 23.59 5.54 13.55
CA PHE A 395 22.29 5.19 14.10
C PHE A 395 21.74 6.27 15.05
N VAL A 396 22.53 6.68 16.04
CA VAL A 396 22.09 7.74 17.00
C VAL A 396 21.88 9.07 16.29
N LYS A 397 22.74 9.42 15.33
CA LYS A 397 22.58 10.63 14.52
C LYS A 397 21.29 10.57 13.68
N ALA A 398 21.00 9.45 13.05
CA ALA A 398 19.76 9.24 12.27
C ALA A 398 18.51 9.37 13.18
N GLN A 399 18.53 8.83 14.41
CA GLN A 399 17.43 9.03 15.36
C GLN A 399 17.19 10.53 15.67
N LYS A 400 18.26 11.30 15.83
CA LYS A 400 18.15 12.76 16.05
C LYS A 400 17.59 13.48 14.82
N VAL A 401 18.03 13.10 13.61
CA VAL A 401 17.50 13.67 12.35
C VAL A 401 16.03 13.30 12.16
N ARG A 402 15.64 12.04 12.45
CA ARG A 402 14.24 11.62 12.46
C ARG A 402 13.38 12.50 13.35
N ARG A 403 13.89 12.86 14.54
CA ARG A 403 13.18 13.77 15.46
C ARG A 403 13.00 15.17 14.84
N LEU A 404 14.03 15.72 14.19
CA LEU A 404 13.93 17.01 13.53
C LEU A 404 12.90 17.01 12.40
N ILE A 405 12.86 15.94 11.60
CA ILE A 405 11.83 15.75 10.56
C ILE A 405 10.42 15.72 11.18
N ALA A 406 10.24 14.98 12.27
CA ALA A 406 8.95 14.93 12.97
C ALA A 406 8.56 16.29 13.57
N ASP A 407 9.52 17.07 14.05
CA ASP A 407 9.29 18.40 14.58
C ASP A 407 8.91 19.41 13.48
N ASP A 408 9.45 19.30 12.26
CA ASP A 408 9.03 20.11 11.11
C ASP A 408 7.52 19.94 10.86
N PHE A 409 7.04 18.70 10.76
CA PHE A 409 5.61 18.43 10.60
C PHE A 409 4.78 18.97 11.77
N ARG A 410 5.24 18.76 13.01
CA ARG A 410 4.54 19.26 14.21
C ARG A 410 4.40 20.77 14.17
N ASN A 411 5.46 21.49 13.81
CA ASN A 411 5.46 22.94 13.72
C ASN A 411 4.51 23.44 12.63
N VAL A 412 4.50 22.78 11.45
CA VAL A 412 3.61 23.13 10.36
C VAL A 412 2.14 22.92 10.75
N PHE A 413 1.78 21.78 11.31
CA PHE A 413 0.41 21.53 11.77
C PHE A 413 0.04 22.42 12.95
N GLY A 414 0.97 22.68 13.88
CA GLY A 414 0.77 23.63 14.99
C GLY A 414 0.55 25.07 14.55
N SER A 415 0.96 25.45 13.34
CA SER A 415 0.70 26.78 12.75
C SER A 415 -0.69 26.90 12.09
N GLY A 416 -1.58 25.93 12.28
CA GLY A 416 -2.95 25.94 11.77
C GLY A 416 -3.10 25.34 10.37
N VAL A 417 -2.13 24.56 9.89
CA VAL A 417 -2.31 23.72 8.67
C VAL A 417 -3.08 22.47 9.04
N ASP A 418 -4.12 22.16 8.28
CA ASP A 418 -4.94 20.98 8.50
C ASP A 418 -4.42 19.74 7.77
N VAL A 419 -3.96 19.93 6.54
CA VAL A 419 -3.39 18.89 5.68
C VAL A 419 -2.28 19.45 4.80
N LEU A 420 -1.32 18.61 4.45
CA LEU A 420 -0.35 18.90 3.40
C LEU A 420 -0.79 18.24 2.11
N LEU A 421 -0.70 18.94 0.99
CA LEU A 421 -0.90 18.40 -0.35
C LEU A 421 0.43 18.29 -1.06
N THR A 422 0.78 17.10 -1.55
CA THR A 422 2.07 16.80 -2.19
C THR A 422 1.88 15.84 -3.37
N PRO A 423 2.86 15.72 -4.29
CA PRO A 423 2.95 14.55 -5.14
C PRO A 423 3.06 13.27 -4.32
N THR A 424 2.66 12.11 -4.87
CA THR A 424 2.95 10.80 -4.28
C THR A 424 4.25 10.25 -4.86
N THR A 425 4.44 10.35 -6.18
CA THR A 425 5.60 9.90 -6.96
C THR A 425 6.13 11.02 -7.84
N LEU A 426 7.35 10.90 -8.33
CA LEU A 426 7.96 11.90 -9.22
C LEU A 426 7.22 12.04 -10.57
N SER A 427 6.69 10.93 -11.06
CA SER A 427 5.98 10.84 -12.33
C SER A 427 4.91 9.75 -12.29
N ASP A 428 4.31 9.45 -13.44
CA ASP A 428 3.59 8.22 -13.69
C ASP A 428 4.55 7.01 -13.69
N ALA A 429 4.02 5.78 -13.83
CA ALA A 429 4.81 4.55 -13.74
C ALA A 429 5.88 4.45 -14.83
N ALA A 430 7.12 4.19 -14.44
CA ALA A 430 8.23 3.95 -15.36
C ALA A 430 8.03 2.65 -16.15
N CYS A 431 8.61 2.57 -17.37
CA CYS A 431 8.75 1.32 -18.09
C CYS A 431 9.68 0.37 -17.31
N TYR A 432 9.35 -0.93 -17.31
CA TYR A 432 10.14 -1.94 -16.59
C TYR A 432 11.59 -1.96 -17.02
N GLN A 433 11.86 -1.86 -18.32
CA GLN A 433 13.22 -1.88 -18.85
C GLN A 433 14.04 -0.70 -18.31
N ASP A 434 13.49 0.51 -18.34
CA ASP A 434 14.17 1.71 -17.83
C ASP A 434 14.36 1.62 -16.32
N PHE A 435 13.31 1.21 -15.60
CA PHE A 435 13.35 1.07 -14.14
C PHE A 435 14.42 0.10 -13.67
N THR A 436 14.65 -1.00 -14.37
CA THR A 436 15.63 -2.03 -13.96
C THR A 436 17.07 -1.73 -14.35
N GLN A 437 17.34 -0.65 -15.08
CA GLN A 437 18.72 -0.23 -15.39
C GLN A 437 19.47 0.32 -14.18
N GLU A 438 18.74 0.91 -13.22
CA GLU A 438 19.30 1.43 -11.98
C GLU A 438 19.28 0.39 -10.85
N ASP A 439 20.16 0.54 -9.87
CA ASP A 439 20.18 -0.32 -8.68
C ASP A 439 18.95 -0.05 -7.77
N ASN A 440 18.59 -1.04 -6.95
CA ASN A 440 17.43 -0.96 -6.06
C ASN A 440 17.49 0.25 -5.09
N ARG A 441 18.69 0.65 -4.63
CA ARG A 441 18.85 1.76 -3.69
C ARG A 441 18.49 3.08 -4.36
N THR A 442 18.98 3.32 -5.57
CA THR A 442 18.71 4.53 -6.35
C THR A 442 17.23 4.59 -6.71
N ARG A 443 16.66 3.51 -7.22
CA ARG A 443 15.23 3.41 -7.54
C ARG A 443 14.34 3.69 -6.32
N SER A 444 14.65 3.04 -5.18
CA SER A 444 13.87 3.25 -3.95
C SER A 444 13.99 4.68 -3.43
N ALA A 445 15.15 5.32 -3.57
CA ALA A 445 15.33 6.70 -3.13
C ALA A 445 14.50 7.69 -3.97
N GLN A 446 14.42 7.47 -5.29
CA GLN A 446 13.61 8.28 -6.20
C GLN A 446 12.10 8.10 -5.92
N GLU A 447 11.63 6.85 -5.86
CA GLU A 447 10.22 6.54 -5.69
C GLU A 447 9.65 6.95 -4.32
N ASP A 448 10.45 6.91 -3.27
CA ASP A 448 10.00 7.14 -1.90
C ASP A 448 10.23 8.59 -1.41
N VAL A 449 10.78 9.50 -2.24
CA VAL A 449 11.18 10.85 -1.82
C VAL A 449 10.05 11.64 -1.14
N PHE A 450 8.82 11.48 -1.59
CA PHE A 450 7.66 12.20 -1.04
C PHE A 450 6.93 11.45 0.06
N THR A 451 7.13 10.16 0.19
CA THR A 451 6.29 9.29 1.03
C THR A 451 6.93 8.96 2.37
N GLN A 452 8.24 8.68 2.40
CA GLN A 452 8.92 8.19 3.60
C GLN A 452 9.01 9.21 4.77
N PRO A 453 9.03 10.55 4.58
CA PRO A 453 9.03 11.46 5.72
C PRO A 453 7.80 11.29 6.63
N ALA A 454 6.63 11.00 6.04
CA ALA A 454 5.41 10.71 6.81
C ALA A 454 5.51 9.43 7.65
N ASN A 455 6.26 8.41 7.18
CA ASN A 455 6.53 7.20 7.97
C ASN A 455 7.44 7.50 9.15
N MET A 456 8.53 8.24 8.92
CA MET A 456 9.45 8.62 10.00
C MET A 456 8.80 9.47 11.08
N ALA A 457 7.83 10.31 10.70
CA ALA A 457 7.05 11.11 11.64
C ALA A 457 5.82 10.38 12.23
N GLY A 458 5.50 9.16 11.75
CA GLY A 458 4.34 8.39 12.22
C GLY A 458 2.97 8.91 11.77
N LEU A 459 2.92 9.78 10.77
CA LEU A 459 1.71 10.51 10.34
C LEU A 459 0.84 9.71 9.37
N PRO A 460 -0.49 9.91 9.37
CA PRO A 460 -1.37 9.34 8.36
C PRO A 460 -1.15 10.04 7.02
N ALA A 461 -1.19 9.25 5.94
CA ALA A 461 -1.11 9.78 4.59
C ALA A 461 -1.95 8.93 3.62
N VAL A 462 -2.55 9.57 2.63
CA VAL A 462 -3.37 8.91 1.62
C VAL A 462 -2.99 9.40 0.23
N SER A 463 -2.74 8.46 -0.69
CA SER A 463 -2.60 8.73 -2.11
C SER A 463 -3.96 8.60 -2.80
N VAL A 464 -4.32 9.60 -3.59
CA VAL A 464 -5.56 9.64 -4.37
C VAL A 464 -5.21 9.80 -5.84
N PRO A 465 -5.73 8.94 -6.73
CA PRO A 465 -5.59 9.14 -8.17
C PRO A 465 -6.28 10.43 -8.60
N THR A 466 -5.60 11.29 -9.36
CA THR A 466 -6.11 12.62 -9.70
C THR A 466 -6.17 12.89 -11.20
N ALA A 467 -5.35 12.23 -12.01
CA ALA A 467 -5.32 12.39 -13.46
C ALA A 467 -4.73 11.16 -14.15
N LEU A 468 -4.79 11.15 -15.48
CA LEU A 468 -3.94 10.34 -16.34
C LEU A 468 -2.87 11.24 -16.99
N SER A 469 -1.66 10.69 -17.13
CA SER A 469 -0.57 11.30 -17.91
C SER A 469 -0.87 11.25 -19.40
N ARG A 470 -0.05 11.93 -20.21
CA ARG A 470 -0.10 11.82 -21.68
C ARG A 470 0.10 10.39 -22.16
N ARG A 471 0.81 9.56 -21.40
CA ARG A 471 0.97 8.11 -21.69
C ARG A 471 -0.27 7.27 -21.31
N GLY A 472 -1.31 7.86 -20.74
CA GLY A 472 -2.50 7.14 -20.29
C GLY A 472 -2.31 6.39 -18.96
N LEU A 473 -1.27 6.72 -18.19
CA LEU A 473 -0.97 6.12 -16.89
C LEU A 473 -1.45 7.03 -15.73
N PRO A 474 -1.81 6.47 -14.57
CA PRO A 474 -2.28 7.25 -13.43
C PRO A 474 -1.22 8.20 -12.85
N ILE A 475 -1.69 9.37 -12.40
CA ILE A 475 -0.96 10.31 -11.55
C ILE A 475 -1.69 10.41 -10.23
N GLY A 476 -1.00 10.13 -9.12
CA GLY A 476 -1.52 10.23 -7.76
C GLY A 476 -0.96 11.44 -7.01
N LEU A 477 -1.82 12.13 -6.27
CA LEU A 477 -1.40 13.12 -5.27
C LEU A 477 -1.62 12.59 -3.86
N GLN A 478 -0.78 13.03 -2.95
CA GLN A 478 -0.80 12.62 -1.55
C GLN A 478 -1.32 13.74 -0.66
N LEU A 479 -2.16 13.38 0.29
CA LEU A 479 -2.45 14.20 1.46
C LEU A 479 -1.76 13.59 2.68
N ILE A 480 -1.15 14.45 3.54
CA ILE A 480 -0.57 14.08 4.82
C ILE A 480 -1.29 14.87 5.91
N GLY A 481 -1.76 14.22 6.98
CA GLY A 481 -2.44 14.85 8.09
C GLY A 481 -1.71 14.74 9.42
N PRO A 482 -2.14 15.46 10.46
CA PRO A 482 -1.66 15.26 11.82
C PRO A 482 -1.98 13.84 12.32
N ALA A 483 -1.16 13.33 13.23
CA ALA A 483 -1.38 12.02 13.85
C ALA A 483 -2.79 11.93 14.47
N LEU A 484 -3.46 10.81 14.27
CA LEU A 484 -4.81 10.51 14.75
C LEU A 484 -5.93 11.41 14.15
N HIS A 485 -5.64 12.16 13.10
CA HIS A 485 -6.63 12.93 12.33
C HIS A 485 -7.00 12.23 11.02
N ASP A 486 -6.88 10.89 10.96
CA ASP A 486 -7.15 10.07 9.79
C ASP A 486 -8.53 10.32 9.17
N LYS A 487 -9.57 10.53 10.00
CA LYS A 487 -10.93 10.83 9.52
C LYS A 487 -10.99 12.16 8.75
N LYS A 488 -10.37 13.22 9.29
CA LYS A 488 -10.32 14.53 8.64
C LYS A 488 -9.53 14.45 7.33
N LEU A 489 -8.37 13.77 7.37
CA LEU A 489 -7.56 13.50 6.18
C LEU A 489 -8.38 12.82 5.07
N LEU A 490 -9.12 11.76 5.40
CA LEU A 490 -9.96 11.04 4.45
C LEU A 490 -11.14 11.89 3.94
N SER A 491 -11.72 12.77 4.78
CA SER A 491 -12.78 13.69 4.33
C SER A 491 -12.26 14.67 3.27
N VAL A 492 -11.06 15.22 3.47
CA VAL A 492 -10.40 16.08 2.46
C VAL A 492 -10.03 15.29 1.22
N ALA A 493 -9.54 14.06 1.37
CA ALA A 493 -9.22 13.18 0.25
C ALA A 493 -10.47 12.82 -0.59
N GLN A 494 -11.61 12.57 0.06
CA GLN A 494 -12.89 12.31 -0.61
C GLN A 494 -13.35 13.54 -1.39
N TRP A 495 -13.14 14.74 -0.85
CA TRP A 495 -13.44 15.99 -1.54
C TRP A 495 -12.64 16.13 -2.84
N ILE A 496 -11.35 15.77 -2.85
CA ILE A 496 -10.53 15.72 -4.08
C ILE A 496 -11.10 14.67 -5.05
N GLU A 497 -11.30 13.42 -4.57
CA GLU A 497 -11.79 12.32 -5.40
C GLU A 497 -13.08 12.68 -6.15
N GLN A 498 -14.01 13.37 -5.50
CA GLN A 498 -15.28 13.78 -6.08
C GLN A 498 -15.13 14.82 -7.23
N ARG A 499 -14.02 15.57 -7.24
CA ARG A 499 -13.79 16.67 -8.20
C ARG A 499 -12.84 16.33 -9.33
N VAL A 500 -11.90 15.42 -9.11
CA VAL A 500 -10.89 15.06 -10.11
C VAL A 500 -10.96 13.59 -10.55
N GLY A 501 -11.67 12.74 -9.80
CA GLY A 501 -11.61 11.29 -9.92
C GLY A 501 -12.53 10.53 -10.91
N PRO A 502 -13.50 11.11 -11.65
CA PRO A 502 -14.45 10.30 -12.41
C PRO A 502 -13.87 9.55 -13.60
N GLN A 503 -12.75 9.98 -14.14
CA GLN A 503 -12.17 9.43 -15.39
C GLN A 503 -11.37 8.12 -15.19
N LEU A 504 -10.95 7.83 -13.94
CA LEU A 504 -10.10 6.69 -13.65
C LEU A 504 -10.86 5.37 -13.40
N THR A 505 -12.17 5.42 -13.24
CA THR A 505 -13.03 4.25 -13.02
C THR A 505 -13.39 3.48 -14.29
N ALA A 506 -13.16 4.07 -15.47
CA ALA A 506 -13.65 3.56 -16.77
C ALA A 506 -12.80 2.43 -17.38
N LEU A 507 -11.60 2.12 -16.84
CA LEU A 507 -10.65 1.24 -17.52
C LEU A 507 -11.06 -0.22 -17.61
N PHE A 508 -11.90 -0.72 -16.72
CA PHE A 508 -12.22 -2.13 -16.61
C PHE A 508 -13.72 -2.45 -16.72
N ASP A 509 -14.53 -1.46 -17.13
CA ASP A 509 -15.98 -1.66 -17.28
C ASP A 509 -16.32 -2.54 -18.49
N ASN A 510 -15.39 -2.74 -19.43
CA ASN A 510 -15.57 -3.50 -20.67
C ASN A 510 -14.84 -4.87 -20.68
N CYS A 511 -14.30 -5.36 -19.54
CA CYS A 511 -13.65 -6.67 -19.46
C CYS A 511 -14.54 -7.72 -18.80
#